data_eb767f3af67bcc52fc784d4c7ecb73e2
#
_entry.id   eb767f3af67bcc52fc784d4c7ecb73e2
#
_cell.length_a   1.000
_cell.length_b   1.000
_cell.length_c   1.000
_cell.angle_alpha   90.00
_cell.angle_beta   90.00
_cell.angle_gamma   90.00
#
_symmetry.space_group_name_H-M   'P 1'
#
loop_
_entity.id
_entity.type
_entity.pdbx_description
1 polymer ?
#
loop_
_entity_poly.entity_id
_entity_poly.type
_entity_poly.pdbx_seq_one_letter_code
_entity_poly.pdbx_strand_id
1 'polypeptide(L)'
;IPTTSGTGTEVTPFAVMMAEGGRRKITLADYSLTPDAAIVDPQFVMRLPRSITADTGADCLTHAFEALVSIFSAVYTDSNAMQAALMTFRYLPAAYADPTDEEARSMMHNAACIAGIAFSNASVGVNHALAHAFGARFGVPHGRANAIMLPHTIRYNAAVPSKFMPSPNVRSYKAHRKYAWAADILGLGGDAVEDKVANLVAAVERLLDSLDLPRSIAELGITEEQFGQAMPDLVKAAFDDPSWRSNPRMPLLKELEKLLWQAYRGRGQEAAAAVPAETKA
;
A
#
# COMPACT_ATOMS: atom_id res chain seq x y z
N ILE A 1 -19.48 8.86 8.57
CA ILE A 1 -18.55 9.93 8.98
C ILE A 1 -17.25 9.28 9.37
N PRO A 2 -16.17 9.38 8.57
CA PRO A 2 -14.88 8.83 8.94
C PRO A 2 -14.21 9.62 10.06
N THR A 3 -13.45 8.93 10.91
CA THR A 3 -12.73 9.51 12.05
C THR A 3 -11.22 9.36 11.93
N THR A 4 -10.74 8.87 10.79
CA THR A 4 -9.34 8.81 10.39
C THR A 4 -9.23 9.15 8.90
N SER A 5 -8.05 9.60 8.46
CA SER A 5 -7.80 9.99 7.07
C SER A 5 -6.92 8.94 6.38
N GLY A 6 -7.50 7.78 6.04
CA GLY A 6 -6.73 6.70 5.43
C GLY A 6 -7.56 5.59 4.81
N THR A 7 -8.53 5.06 5.57
CA THR A 7 -9.24 3.82 5.24
C THR A 7 -10.22 3.92 4.08
N GLY A 8 -10.80 5.11 3.82
CA GLY A 8 -11.82 5.30 2.78
C GLY A 8 -13.09 4.48 2.99
N THR A 9 -13.34 3.98 4.21
CA THR A 9 -14.49 3.08 4.49
C THR A 9 -15.85 3.70 4.21
N GLU A 10 -15.94 5.02 4.22
CA GLU A 10 -17.17 5.80 3.96
C GLU A 10 -17.65 5.72 2.52
N VAL A 11 -16.83 5.18 1.61
CA VAL A 11 -17.15 5.04 0.17
C VAL A 11 -16.84 3.64 -0.37
N THR A 12 -16.68 2.64 0.51
CA THR A 12 -16.27 1.30 0.10
C THR A 12 -17.29 0.23 0.49
N PRO A 13 -17.40 -0.87 -0.29
CA PRO A 13 -18.27 -2.01 -0.01
C PRO A 13 -17.61 -3.04 0.92
N PHE A 14 -16.61 -2.66 1.71
CA PHE A 14 -15.82 -3.59 2.52
C PHE A 14 -16.03 -3.36 4.02
N ALA A 15 -16.14 -4.45 4.78
CA ALA A 15 -16.06 -4.45 6.24
C ALA A 15 -15.03 -5.50 6.67
N VAL A 16 -14.02 -5.10 7.44
CA VAL A 16 -12.98 -5.99 7.94
C VAL A 16 -13.19 -6.24 9.41
N MET A 17 -13.43 -7.48 9.78
CA MET A 17 -13.67 -7.90 11.15
C MET A 17 -12.57 -8.86 11.62
N MET A 18 -12.32 -8.85 12.93
CA MET A 18 -11.48 -9.86 13.57
C MET A 18 -12.34 -11.09 13.89
N ALA A 19 -11.92 -12.26 13.43
CA ALA A 19 -12.53 -13.52 13.82
C ALA A 19 -12.35 -13.78 15.33
N GLU A 20 -13.22 -14.61 15.89
CA GLU A 20 -13.13 -15.04 17.28
C GLU A 20 -11.73 -15.59 17.60
N GLY A 21 -11.12 -15.08 18.69
CA GLY A 21 -9.75 -15.39 19.04
C GLY A 21 -8.68 -14.41 18.51
N GLY A 22 -9.04 -13.38 17.73
CA GLY A 22 -8.15 -12.24 17.39
C GLY A 22 -7.00 -12.55 16.43
N ARG A 23 -6.96 -13.74 15.81
CA ARG A 23 -5.82 -14.19 14.99
C ARG A 23 -6.03 -14.12 13.49
N ARG A 24 -7.25 -13.84 13.03
CA ARG A 24 -7.59 -13.83 11.61
C ARG A 24 -8.52 -12.66 11.29
N LYS A 25 -8.16 -11.89 10.28
CA LYS A 25 -9.05 -10.90 9.67
C LYS A 25 -10.00 -11.58 8.69
N ILE A 26 -11.28 -11.22 8.73
CA ILE A 26 -12.30 -11.62 7.76
C ILE A 26 -12.74 -10.36 7.04
N THR A 27 -12.55 -10.33 5.74
CA THR A 27 -13.05 -9.25 4.88
C THR A 27 -14.40 -9.65 4.31
N LEU A 28 -15.42 -8.90 4.65
CA LEU A 28 -16.73 -8.96 4.00
C LEU A 28 -16.73 -7.95 2.86
N ALA A 29 -17.27 -8.36 1.72
CA ALA A 29 -17.39 -7.51 0.54
C ALA A 29 -18.76 -7.69 -0.07
N ASP A 30 -19.58 -6.65 0.00
CA ASP A 30 -20.92 -6.63 -0.61
C ASP A 30 -21.31 -5.18 -0.89
N TYR A 31 -21.89 -4.91 -2.03
CA TYR A 31 -22.31 -3.54 -2.39
C TYR A 31 -23.36 -2.96 -1.43
N SER A 32 -24.13 -3.81 -0.75
CA SER A 32 -25.08 -3.38 0.29
C SER A 32 -24.40 -2.77 1.53
N LEU A 33 -23.09 -2.99 1.70
CA LEU A 33 -22.30 -2.37 2.77
C LEU A 33 -21.83 -0.95 2.43
N THR A 34 -21.94 -0.54 1.16
CA THR A 34 -21.56 0.82 0.76
C THR A 34 -22.51 1.84 1.40
N PRO A 35 -22.01 2.83 2.14
CA PRO A 35 -22.85 3.88 2.72
C PRO A 35 -23.60 4.68 1.65
N ASP A 36 -24.84 5.05 1.93
CA ASP A 36 -25.65 5.90 1.04
C ASP A 36 -25.14 7.35 0.95
N ALA A 37 -24.45 7.81 1.98
CA ALA A 37 -23.86 9.15 2.06
C ALA A 37 -22.58 9.14 2.89
N ALA A 38 -21.55 9.81 2.39
CA ALA A 38 -20.30 10.06 3.11
C ALA A 38 -20.21 11.53 3.53
N ILE A 39 -19.99 11.77 4.83
CA ILE A 39 -19.76 13.11 5.38
C ILE A 39 -18.30 13.21 5.76
N VAL A 40 -17.51 13.83 4.89
CA VAL A 40 -16.06 13.99 5.04
C VAL A 40 -15.80 15.33 5.74
N ASP A 41 -15.94 15.34 7.07
CA ASP A 41 -15.81 16.51 7.90
C ASP A 41 -14.48 16.50 8.66
N PRO A 42 -13.56 17.46 8.40
CA PRO A 42 -12.24 17.50 9.02
C PRO A 42 -12.30 17.69 10.54
N GLN A 43 -13.41 18.16 11.12
CA GLN A 43 -13.53 18.30 12.56
C GLN A 43 -13.31 16.98 13.32
N PHE A 44 -13.69 15.85 12.73
CA PHE A 44 -13.51 14.52 13.33
C PHE A 44 -12.07 13.99 13.28
N VAL A 45 -11.21 14.61 12.50
CA VAL A 45 -9.80 14.21 12.35
C VAL A 45 -8.82 15.25 12.90
N MET A 46 -9.34 16.40 13.36
CA MET A 46 -8.51 17.39 14.05
C MET A 46 -7.91 16.80 15.33
N ARG A 47 -6.65 17.11 15.58
CA ARG A 47 -5.89 16.68 16.76
C ARG A 47 -5.69 15.15 16.87
N LEU A 48 -5.83 14.41 15.78
CA LEU A 48 -5.39 13.01 15.78
C LEU A 48 -3.90 12.92 16.14
N PRO A 49 -3.49 11.93 16.95
CA PRO A 49 -2.09 11.68 17.24
C PRO A 49 -1.25 11.55 15.97
N ARG A 50 -0.02 12.06 16.01
CA ARG A 50 0.91 11.99 14.86
C ARG A 50 1.07 10.57 14.33
N SER A 51 1.17 9.57 15.22
CA SER A 51 1.31 8.17 14.82
C SER A 51 0.11 7.66 14.01
N ILE A 52 -1.12 8.05 14.40
CA ILE A 52 -2.33 7.69 13.64
C ILE A 52 -2.33 8.42 12.29
N THR A 53 -1.96 9.71 12.26
CA THR A 53 -1.86 10.48 11.02
C THR A 53 -0.87 9.86 10.04
N ALA A 54 0.32 9.45 10.53
CA ALA A 54 1.34 8.79 9.74
C ALA A 54 0.86 7.43 9.18
N ASP A 55 0.35 6.56 10.08
CA ASP A 55 -0.12 5.23 9.70
C ASP A 55 -1.26 5.31 8.65
N THR A 56 -2.28 6.15 8.93
CA THR A 56 -3.45 6.24 8.03
C THR A 56 -3.13 6.98 6.73
N GLY A 57 -2.27 7.99 6.76
CA GLY A 57 -1.81 8.67 5.54
C GLY A 57 -0.97 7.78 4.63
N ALA A 58 -0.11 6.92 5.20
CA ALA A 58 0.62 5.91 4.44
C ALA A 58 -0.31 4.84 3.85
N ASP A 59 -1.38 4.49 4.56
CA ASP A 59 -2.44 3.61 4.07
C ASP A 59 -3.17 4.21 2.86
N CYS A 60 -3.53 5.50 2.94
CA CYS A 60 -4.10 6.25 1.83
C CYS A 60 -3.21 6.19 0.58
N LEU A 61 -1.89 6.40 0.73
CA LEU A 61 -0.94 6.32 -0.36
C LEU A 61 -0.85 4.90 -0.94
N THR A 62 -0.90 3.89 -0.08
CA THR A 62 -0.89 2.49 -0.50
C THR A 62 -2.14 2.15 -1.31
N HIS A 63 -3.31 2.55 -0.85
CA HIS A 63 -4.57 2.42 -1.60
C HIS A 63 -4.47 3.05 -2.99
N ALA A 64 -3.95 4.28 -3.07
CA ALA A 64 -3.78 4.97 -4.34
C ALA A 64 -2.87 4.21 -5.31
N PHE A 65 -1.68 3.77 -4.88
CA PHE A 65 -0.74 3.10 -5.77
C PHE A 65 -1.15 1.67 -6.13
N GLU A 66 -1.83 0.95 -5.26
CA GLU A 66 -2.36 -0.37 -5.61
C GLU A 66 -3.54 -0.27 -6.57
N ALA A 67 -4.49 0.64 -6.31
CA ALA A 67 -5.59 0.89 -7.24
C ALA A 67 -5.10 1.31 -8.63
N LEU A 68 -4.06 2.14 -8.69
CA LEU A 68 -3.45 2.62 -9.94
C LEU A 68 -2.98 1.47 -10.84
N VAL A 69 -2.33 0.46 -10.27
CA VAL A 69 -1.73 -0.64 -11.06
C VAL A 69 -2.61 -1.88 -11.13
N SER A 70 -3.73 -1.92 -10.43
CA SER A 70 -4.66 -3.03 -10.42
C SER A 70 -5.08 -3.46 -11.84
N ILE A 71 -5.35 -4.75 -12.03
CA ILE A 71 -5.92 -5.27 -13.30
C ILE A 71 -7.34 -4.76 -13.57
N PHE A 72 -8.04 -4.25 -12.54
CA PHE A 72 -9.37 -3.65 -12.65
C PHE A 72 -9.31 -2.12 -12.82
N SER A 73 -8.11 -1.55 -12.86
CA SER A 73 -7.94 -0.11 -13.02
C SER A 73 -8.47 0.41 -14.35
N ALA A 74 -9.06 1.58 -14.34
CA ALA A 74 -9.64 2.27 -15.47
C ALA A 74 -9.35 3.77 -15.39
N VAL A 75 -9.63 4.52 -16.43
CA VAL A 75 -9.39 5.97 -16.48
C VAL A 75 -9.95 6.69 -15.24
N TYR A 76 -11.13 6.32 -14.78
CA TYR A 76 -11.76 6.93 -13.61
C TYR A 76 -11.04 6.62 -12.31
N THR A 77 -10.62 5.36 -12.12
CA THR A 77 -9.88 4.94 -10.92
C THR A 77 -8.46 5.48 -10.94
N ASP A 78 -7.81 5.53 -12.12
CA ASP A 78 -6.47 6.08 -12.29
C ASP A 78 -6.43 7.57 -11.94
N SER A 79 -7.44 8.35 -12.37
CA SER A 79 -7.55 9.78 -12.05
C SER A 79 -7.69 10.00 -10.55
N ASN A 80 -8.57 9.24 -9.89
CA ASN A 80 -8.76 9.35 -8.44
C ASN A 80 -7.51 8.89 -7.67
N ALA A 81 -6.90 7.76 -8.07
CA ALA A 81 -5.69 7.25 -7.45
C ALA A 81 -4.53 8.28 -7.51
N MET A 82 -4.33 8.88 -8.69
CA MET A 82 -3.30 9.91 -8.86
C MET A 82 -3.59 11.18 -8.08
N GLN A 83 -4.85 11.62 -8.04
CA GLN A 83 -5.23 12.77 -7.24
C GLN A 83 -4.99 12.52 -5.75
N ALA A 84 -5.36 11.34 -5.24
CA ALA A 84 -5.12 10.96 -3.85
C ALA A 84 -3.62 10.90 -3.53
N ALA A 85 -2.81 10.29 -4.41
CA ALA A 85 -1.35 10.25 -4.24
C ALA A 85 -0.74 11.66 -4.20
N LEU A 86 -1.10 12.53 -5.16
CA LEU A 86 -0.62 13.92 -5.22
C LEU A 86 -0.96 14.68 -3.94
N MET A 87 -2.20 14.58 -3.49
CA MET A 87 -2.65 15.23 -2.25
C MET A 87 -1.91 14.67 -1.02
N THR A 88 -1.69 13.37 -0.95
CA THR A 88 -0.95 12.74 0.15
C THR A 88 0.49 13.24 0.19
N PHE A 89 1.21 13.26 -0.93
CA PHE A 89 2.57 13.81 -0.96
C PHE A 89 2.63 15.27 -0.53
N ARG A 90 1.63 16.05 -0.88
CA ARG A 90 1.59 17.49 -0.59
C ARG A 90 1.21 17.80 0.85
N TYR A 91 0.21 17.14 1.39
CA TYR A 91 -0.43 17.56 2.64
C TYR A 91 -0.14 16.67 3.84
N LEU A 92 0.25 15.40 3.65
CA LEU A 92 0.52 14.50 4.77
C LEU A 92 1.68 14.99 5.65
N PRO A 93 2.80 15.51 5.12
CA PRO A 93 3.86 16.05 5.97
C PRO A 93 3.40 17.23 6.85
N ALA A 94 2.58 18.12 6.31
CA ALA A 94 2.04 19.25 7.06
C ALA A 94 1.05 18.79 8.15
N ALA A 95 0.11 17.91 7.79
CA ALA A 95 -0.85 17.34 8.75
C ALA A 95 -0.16 16.52 9.87
N TYR A 96 0.99 15.92 9.58
CA TYR A 96 1.82 15.22 10.56
C TYR A 96 2.57 16.20 11.47
N ALA A 97 3.17 17.24 10.89
CA ALA A 97 3.97 18.22 11.62
C ALA A 97 3.11 19.08 12.57
N ASP A 98 1.97 19.55 12.08
CA ASP A 98 1.02 20.36 12.85
C ASP A 98 -0.38 19.72 12.85
N PRO A 99 -0.79 19.11 13.98
CA PRO A 99 -2.15 18.55 14.12
C PRO A 99 -3.29 19.59 14.04
N THR A 100 -2.98 20.88 14.11
CA THR A 100 -3.96 21.96 14.09
C THR A 100 -4.09 22.65 12.73
N ASP A 101 -3.29 22.25 11.75
CA ASP A 101 -3.39 22.72 10.36
C ASP A 101 -4.69 22.18 9.71
N GLU A 102 -5.73 23.03 9.71
CA GLU A 102 -7.05 22.67 9.20
C GLU A 102 -7.04 22.37 7.70
N GLU A 103 -6.25 23.12 6.92
CA GLU A 103 -6.13 22.86 5.48
C GLU A 103 -5.51 21.49 5.22
N ALA A 104 -4.35 21.20 5.82
CA ALA A 104 -3.68 19.93 5.65
C ALA A 104 -4.54 18.77 6.11
N ARG A 105 -5.23 18.89 7.25
CA ARG A 105 -6.17 17.89 7.77
C ARG A 105 -7.34 17.66 6.82
N SER A 106 -7.99 18.73 6.36
CA SER A 106 -9.09 18.66 5.41
C SER A 106 -8.67 18.01 4.09
N MET A 107 -7.51 18.40 3.54
CA MET A 107 -7.02 17.86 2.29
C MET A 107 -6.61 16.38 2.42
N MET A 108 -6.01 15.96 3.53
CA MET A 108 -5.73 14.55 3.78
C MET A 108 -7.02 13.73 3.97
N HIS A 109 -8.06 14.31 4.59
CA HIS A 109 -9.35 13.65 4.75
C HIS A 109 -10.02 13.41 3.40
N ASN A 110 -10.00 14.42 2.53
CA ASN A 110 -10.47 14.29 1.15
C ASN A 110 -9.60 13.30 0.34
N ALA A 111 -8.27 13.31 0.49
CA ALA A 111 -7.39 12.37 -0.18
C ALA A 111 -7.74 10.92 0.16
N ALA A 112 -8.02 10.63 1.43
CA ALA A 112 -8.43 9.29 1.88
C ALA A 112 -9.75 8.85 1.24
N CYS A 113 -10.74 9.74 1.18
CA CYS A 113 -12.01 9.47 0.52
C CYS A 113 -11.83 9.22 -0.99
N ILE A 114 -11.03 10.04 -1.67
CA ILE A 114 -10.72 9.89 -3.10
C ILE A 114 -9.98 8.57 -3.37
N ALA A 115 -9.01 8.19 -2.51
CA ALA A 115 -8.36 6.89 -2.58
C ALA A 115 -9.37 5.76 -2.38
N GLY A 116 -10.32 5.95 -1.45
CA GLY A 116 -11.45 5.04 -1.22
C GLY A 116 -12.27 4.79 -2.48
N ILE A 117 -12.64 5.86 -3.19
CA ILE A 117 -13.37 5.77 -4.47
C ILE A 117 -12.54 5.01 -5.52
N ALA A 118 -11.22 5.23 -5.57
CA ALA A 118 -10.35 4.52 -6.50
C ALA A 118 -10.32 3.02 -6.22
N PHE A 119 -9.95 2.60 -5.00
CA PHE A 119 -9.78 1.19 -4.69
C PHE A 119 -11.11 0.43 -4.50
N SER A 120 -12.22 1.08 -4.17
CA SER A 120 -13.54 0.45 -4.20
C SER A 120 -13.86 -0.17 -5.56
N ASN A 121 -13.39 0.45 -6.62
CA ASN A 121 -13.65 0.02 -8.00
C ASN A 121 -12.48 -0.76 -8.61
N ALA A 122 -11.23 -0.47 -8.19
CA ALA A 122 -10.04 -1.12 -8.72
C ALA A 122 -9.49 -2.23 -7.80
N SER A 123 -9.96 -2.32 -6.55
CA SER A 123 -9.39 -3.16 -5.50
C SER A 123 -7.96 -2.75 -5.12
N VAL A 124 -7.37 -3.46 -4.18
CA VAL A 124 -5.98 -3.31 -3.70
C VAL A 124 -5.12 -4.45 -4.25
N GLY A 125 -3.92 -4.71 -3.72
CA GLY A 125 -3.00 -5.65 -4.32
C GLY A 125 -2.19 -6.49 -3.32
N VAL A 126 -0.99 -6.88 -3.74
CA VAL A 126 -0.09 -7.72 -2.96
C VAL A 126 0.46 -7.03 -1.72
N ASN A 127 0.50 -5.69 -1.71
CA ASN A 127 0.91 -4.93 -0.54
C ASN A 127 -0.01 -5.20 0.65
N HIS A 128 -1.32 -5.07 0.43
CA HIS A 128 -2.31 -5.35 1.46
C HIS A 128 -2.29 -6.80 1.90
N ALA A 129 -2.14 -7.76 0.99
CA ALA A 129 -2.07 -9.18 1.33
C ALA A 129 -0.90 -9.48 2.29
N LEU A 130 0.27 -8.92 2.01
CA LEU A 130 1.45 -9.06 2.88
C LEU A 130 1.28 -8.32 4.21
N ALA A 131 0.77 -7.08 4.17
CA ALA A 131 0.53 -6.27 5.36
C ALA A 131 -0.52 -6.89 6.29
N HIS A 132 -1.57 -7.51 5.76
CA HIS A 132 -2.55 -8.25 6.53
C HIS A 132 -1.91 -9.45 7.24
N ALA A 133 -1.09 -10.22 6.52
CA ALA A 133 -0.45 -11.42 7.06
C ALA A 133 0.44 -11.10 8.26
N PHE A 134 1.46 -10.25 8.10
CA PHE A 134 2.36 -9.97 9.20
C PHE A 134 1.77 -9.00 10.24
N GLY A 135 0.94 -8.05 9.81
CA GLY A 135 0.26 -7.13 10.72
C GLY A 135 -0.64 -7.86 11.72
N ALA A 136 -1.44 -8.82 11.26
CA ALA A 136 -2.26 -9.64 12.14
C ALA A 136 -1.44 -10.56 13.04
N ARG A 137 -0.34 -11.13 12.52
CA ARG A 137 0.52 -12.06 13.27
C ARG A 137 1.26 -11.40 14.43
N PHE A 138 1.72 -10.16 14.23
CA PHE A 138 2.58 -9.44 15.17
C PHE A 138 1.90 -8.23 15.83
N GLY A 139 0.62 -8.00 15.58
CA GLY A 139 -0.13 -6.88 16.18
C GLY A 139 0.31 -5.50 15.66
N VAL A 140 0.82 -5.42 14.42
CA VAL A 140 1.27 -4.16 13.82
C VAL A 140 0.06 -3.39 13.26
N PRO A 141 -0.08 -2.08 13.53
CA PRO A 141 -1.12 -1.25 12.94
C PRO A 141 -1.15 -1.36 11.41
N HIS A 142 -2.35 -1.43 10.84
CA HIS A 142 -2.56 -1.73 9.42
C HIS A 142 -1.79 -0.79 8.48
N GLY A 143 -1.95 0.52 8.65
CA GLY A 143 -1.25 1.50 7.81
C GLY A 143 0.27 1.45 7.94
N ARG A 144 0.78 1.15 9.14
CA ARG A 144 2.22 0.94 9.38
C ARG A 144 2.73 -0.30 8.66
N ALA A 145 1.95 -1.38 8.69
CA ALA A 145 2.27 -2.59 7.94
C ALA A 145 2.30 -2.31 6.43
N ASN A 146 1.32 -1.57 5.91
CA ASN A 146 1.30 -1.13 4.53
C ASN A 146 2.50 -0.24 4.17
N ALA A 147 2.86 0.71 5.03
CA ALA A 147 4.01 1.61 4.83
C ALA A 147 5.34 0.85 4.67
N ILE A 148 5.58 -0.15 5.52
CA ILE A 148 6.80 -0.96 5.46
C ILE A 148 6.88 -1.73 4.13
N MET A 149 5.76 -2.27 3.66
CA MET A 149 5.72 -3.07 2.44
C MET A 149 5.78 -2.24 1.15
N LEU A 150 5.27 -1.00 1.16
CA LEU A 150 4.99 -0.23 -0.04
C LEU A 150 6.20 -0.04 -0.99
N PRO A 151 7.39 0.37 -0.55
CA PRO A 151 8.54 0.50 -1.45
C PRO A 151 8.92 -0.81 -2.13
N HIS A 152 8.86 -1.92 -1.41
CA HIS A 152 9.18 -3.25 -1.92
C HIS A 152 8.18 -3.73 -2.96
N THR A 153 6.89 -3.48 -2.73
CA THR A 153 5.82 -3.89 -3.65
C THR A 153 5.75 -3.02 -4.89
N ILE A 154 6.08 -1.72 -4.82
CA ILE A 154 6.25 -0.89 -6.01
C ILE A 154 7.37 -1.46 -6.89
N ARG A 155 8.56 -1.76 -6.33
CA ARG A 155 9.65 -2.38 -7.08
C ARG A 155 9.25 -3.72 -7.68
N TYR A 156 8.58 -4.57 -6.90
CA TYR A 156 8.08 -5.86 -7.34
C TYR A 156 7.13 -5.74 -8.54
N ASN A 157 6.15 -4.85 -8.44
CA ASN A 157 5.18 -4.63 -9.50
C ASN A 157 5.76 -3.85 -10.69
N ALA A 158 6.81 -3.05 -10.51
CA ALA A 158 7.47 -2.36 -11.62
C ALA A 158 8.36 -3.29 -12.47
N ALA A 159 8.85 -4.37 -11.91
CA ALA A 159 9.62 -5.37 -12.66
C ALA A 159 8.68 -6.11 -13.64
N VAL A 160 8.97 -6.03 -14.95
CA VAL A 160 8.17 -6.70 -15.99
C VAL A 160 8.30 -8.20 -15.83
N PRO A 161 7.21 -8.91 -15.46
CA PRO A 161 7.30 -10.35 -15.20
C PRO A 161 7.16 -11.16 -16.50
N SER A 162 7.64 -12.40 -16.47
CA SER A 162 7.37 -13.38 -17.52
C SER A 162 5.90 -13.83 -17.55
N LYS A 163 5.18 -13.67 -16.42
CA LYS A 163 3.76 -13.98 -16.26
C LYS A 163 3.08 -12.86 -15.49
N PHE A 164 1.91 -12.43 -15.95
CA PHE A 164 1.08 -11.43 -15.29
C PHE A 164 -0.36 -11.92 -15.18
N MET A 165 -1.16 -11.23 -14.36
CA MET A 165 -2.56 -11.60 -14.13
C MET A 165 -3.38 -11.40 -15.42
N PRO A 166 -4.02 -12.46 -15.93
CA PRO A 166 -4.89 -12.34 -17.07
C PRO A 166 -6.19 -11.60 -16.68
N SER A 167 -6.61 -10.67 -17.52
CA SER A 167 -7.92 -10.02 -17.40
C SER A 167 -8.40 -9.71 -18.82
N PRO A 168 -9.71 -9.76 -19.09
CA PRO A 168 -10.24 -9.41 -20.42
C PRO A 168 -9.77 -8.03 -20.94
N ASN A 169 -9.50 -7.10 -20.02
CA ASN A 169 -9.08 -5.74 -20.33
C ASN A 169 -7.55 -5.54 -20.28
N VAL A 170 -6.78 -6.54 -19.86
CA VAL A 170 -5.31 -6.45 -19.71
C VAL A 170 -4.64 -7.25 -20.83
N ARG A 171 -4.26 -6.55 -21.91
CA ARG A 171 -3.55 -7.14 -23.07
C ARG A 171 -2.03 -7.11 -22.93
N SER A 172 -1.50 -6.29 -22.03
CA SER A 172 -0.06 -6.12 -21.79
C SER A 172 0.20 -5.66 -20.38
N TYR A 173 1.39 -5.97 -19.85
CA TYR A 173 1.82 -5.52 -18.55
C TYR A 173 2.10 -4.01 -18.57
N LYS A 174 1.49 -3.24 -17.66
CA LYS A 174 1.55 -1.77 -17.67
C LYS A 174 2.01 -1.15 -16.33
N ALA A 175 2.19 -1.93 -15.26
CA ALA A 175 2.44 -1.37 -13.94
C ALA A 175 3.68 -0.44 -13.90
N HIS A 176 4.80 -0.85 -14.53
CA HIS A 176 6.01 -0.03 -14.64
C HIS A 176 5.75 1.34 -15.29
N ARG A 177 4.94 1.39 -16.35
CA ARG A 177 4.58 2.63 -17.05
C ARG A 177 3.64 3.49 -16.22
N LYS A 178 2.73 2.89 -15.45
CA LYS A 178 1.82 3.62 -14.56
C LYS A 178 2.58 4.25 -13.39
N TYR A 179 3.56 3.55 -12.82
CA TYR A 179 4.43 4.13 -11.82
C TYR A 179 5.34 5.25 -12.39
N ALA A 180 5.85 5.08 -13.62
CA ALA A 180 6.59 6.14 -14.30
C ALA A 180 5.70 7.37 -14.56
N TRP A 181 4.45 7.17 -14.97
CA TRP A 181 3.47 8.25 -15.10
C TRP A 181 3.17 8.93 -13.76
N ALA A 182 3.09 8.17 -12.67
CA ALA A 182 2.96 8.75 -11.33
C ALA A 182 4.18 9.63 -10.97
N ALA A 183 5.39 9.19 -11.30
CA ALA A 183 6.60 9.99 -11.12
C ALA A 183 6.57 11.30 -11.91
N ASP A 184 6.08 11.26 -13.16
CA ASP A 184 5.93 12.46 -14.01
C ASP A 184 4.94 13.45 -13.39
N ILE A 185 3.76 12.98 -12.93
CA ILE A 185 2.76 13.85 -12.29
C ILE A 185 3.28 14.47 -11.00
N LEU A 186 4.07 13.71 -10.23
CA LEU A 186 4.69 14.19 -8.99
C LEU A 186 5.94 15.04 -9.23
N GLY A 187 6.35 15.24 -10.49
CA GLY A 187 7.51 16.08 -10.84
C GLY A 187 8.86 15.51 -10.38
N LEU A 188 8.98 14.17 -10.29
CA LEU A 188 10.17 13.53 -9.72
C LEU A 188 11.33 13.36 -10.68
N GLY A 189 11.11 13.64 -11.99
CA GLY A 189 12.14 13.53 -13.02
C GLY A 189 12.50 12.09 -13.39
N GLY A 190 13.51 11.96 -14.26
CA GLY A 190 13.99 10.71 -14.84
C GLY A 190 13.68 10.63 -16.34
N ASP A 191 14.61 10.05 -17.12
CA ASP A 191 14.46 9.94 -18.57
C ASP A 191 13.82 8.60 -18.97
N ALA A 192 14.35 7.51 -18.44
CA ALA A 192 13.81 6.17 -18.67
C ALA A 192 12.70 5.82 -17.67
N VAL A 193 11.89 4.82 -18.02
CA VAL A 193 10.83 4.29 -17.13
C VAL A 193 11.43 3.79 -15.82
N GLU A 194 12.57 3.13 -15.88
CA GLU A 194 13.30 2.59 -14.74
C GLU A 194 13.77 3.70 -13.79
N ASP A 195 14.29 4.82 -14.33
CA ASP A 195 14.70 5.99 -13.54
C ASP A 195 13.51 6.62 -12.83
N LYS A 196 12.40 6.79 -13.54
CA LYS A 196 11.17 7.35 -12.98
C LYS A 196 10.62 6.50 -11.85
N VAL A 197 10.62 5.17 -12.03
CA VAL A 197 10.21 4.22 -10.97
C VAL A 197 11.15 4.30 -9.77
N ALA A 198 12.46 4.34 -10.00
CA ALA A 198 13.43 4.48 -8.91
C ALA A 198 13.22 5.80 -8.14
N ASN A 199 12.99 6.91 -8.85
CA ASN A 199 12.70 8.21 -8.26
C ASN A 199 11.38 8.20 -7.47
N LEU A 200 10.34 7.53 -7.98
CA LEU A 200 9.07 7.36 -7.26
C LEU A 200 9.28 6.60 -5.94
N VAL A 201 10.00 5.47 -5.99
CA VAL A 201 10.29 4.69 -4.78
C VAL A 201 11.09 5.52 -3.78
N ALA A 202 12.12 6.22 -4.22
CA ALA A 202 12.91 7.10 -3.37
C ALA A 202 12.07 8.24 -2.76
N ALA A 203 11.10 8.78 -3.50
CA ALA A 203 10.19 9.80 -2.99
C ALA A 203 9.23 9.20 -1.92
N VAL A 204 8.70 8.01 -2.15
CA VAL A 204 7.89 7.28 -1.16
C VAL A 204 8.71 7.04 0.11
N GLU A 205 9.93 6.52 -0.02
CA GLU A 205 10.80 6.26 1.13
C GLU A 205 11.09 7.53 1.94
N ARG A 206 11.41 8.65 1.26
CA ARG A 206 11.62 9.95 1.94
C ARG A 206 10.35 10.45 2.64
N LEU A 207 9.18 10.28 2.01
CA LEU A 207 7.92 10.64 2.65
C LEU A 207 7.71 9.83 3.93
N LEU A 208 7.85 8.50 3.87
CA LEU A 208 7.68 7.62 5.03
C LEU A 208 8.70 7.92 6.15
N ASP A 209 9.94 8.27 5.77
CA ASP A 209 10.97 8.69 6.73
C ASP A 209 10.61 10.01 7.43
N SER A 210 10.02 10.97 6.70
CA SER A 210 9.57 12.25 7.28
C SER A 210 8.39 12.11 8.26
N LEU A 211 7.75 10.95 8.29
CA LEU A 211 6.65 10.60 9.18
C LEU A 211 7.09 9.71 10.36
N ASP A 212 8.38 9.53 10.56
CA ASP A 212 8.96 8.63 11.57
C ASP A 212 8.42 7.19 11.50
N LEU A 213 8.06 6.73 10.30
CA LEU A 213 7.59 5.36 10.09
C LEU A 213 8.77 4.39 9.97
N PRO A 214 8.66 3.19 10.57
CA PRO A 214 9.72 2.19 10.54
C PRO A 214 10.14 1.83 9.11
N ARG A 215 11.45 1.64 8.92
CA ARG A 215 12.03 1.26 7.62
C ARG A 215 11.98 -0.23 7.36
N SER A 216 11.79 -1.02 8.42
CA SER A 216 11.83 -2.47 8.37
C SER A 216 10.91 -3.10 9.41
N ILE A 217 10.60 -4.39 9.21
CA ILE A 217 9.89 -5.18 10.23
C ILE A 217 10.79 -5.40 11.45
N ALA A 218 12.12 -5.51 11.25
CA ALA A 218 13.06 -5.66 12.37
C ALA A 218 13.04 -4.47 13.33
N GLU A 219 12.83 -3.24 12.86
CA GLU A 219 12.72 -2.04 13.69
C GLU A 219 11.49 -2.06 14.63
N LEU A 220 10.52 -2.95 14.37
CA LEU A 220 9.39 -3.17 15.28
C LEU A 220 9.75 -4.03 16.51
N GLY A 221 11.01 -4.45 16.66
CA GLY A 221 11.46 -5.32 17.73
C GLY A 221 11.17 -6.81 17.53
N ILE A 222 10.77 -7.20 16.32
CA ILE A 222 10.53 -8.60 15.92
C ILE A 222 11.89 -9.22 15.57
N THR A 223 12.31 -10.26 16.29
CA THR A 223 13.60 -10.91 16.02
C THR A 223 13.56 -11.74 14.73
N GLU A 224 14.73 -11.94 14.09
CA GLU A 224 14.84 -12.76 12.89
C GLU A 224 14.34 -14.19 13.11
N GLU A 225 14.62 -14.73 14.29
CA GLU A 225 14.14 -16.05 14.71
C GLU A 225 12.61 -16.11 14.76
N GLN A 226 11.96 -15.16 15.43
CA GLN A 226 10.50 -15.07 15.53
C GLN A 226 9.87 -14.92 14.15
N PHE A 227 10.46 -14.08 13.30
CA PHE A 227 9.97 -13.85 11.95
C PHE A 227 10.16 -15.08 11.07
N GLY A 228 11.31 -15.73 11.13
CA GLY A 228 11.60 -16.97 10.40
C GLY A 228 10.68 -18.13 10.80
N GLN A 229 10.43 -18.31 12.10
CA GLN A 229 9.48 -19.33 12.58
C GLN A 229 8.05 -19.07 12.09
N ALA A 230 7.64 -17.80 11.94
CA ALA A 230 6.32 -17.43 11.44
C ALA A 230 6.21 -17.48 9.90
N MET A 231 7.32 -17.53 9.17
CA MET A 231 7.35 -17.35 7.71
C MET A 231 6.41 -18.29 6.93
N PRO A 232 6.33 -19.60 7.21
CA PRO A 232 5.40 -20.48 6.48
C PRO A 232 3.94 -20.04 6.62
N ASP A 233 3.54 -19.62 7.83
CA ASP A 233 2.17 -19.15 8.11
C ASP A 233 1.91 -17.79 7.46
N LEU A 234 2.90 -16.87 7.47
CA LEU A 234 2.81 -15.57 6.82
C LEU A 234 2.62 -15.69 5.31
N VAL A 235 3.42 -16.53 4.66
CA VAL A 235 3.33 -16.77 3.21
C VAL A 235 1.97 -17.39 2.86
N LYS A 236 1.52 -18.36 3.65
CA LYS A 236 0.21 -18.98 3.46
C LYS A 236 -0.92 -17.95 3.65
N ALA A 237 -0.89 -17.17 4.71
CA ALA A 237 -1.91 -16.16 4.99
C ALA A 237 -1.96 -15.08 3.90
N ALA A 238 -0.80 -14.61 3.41
CA ALA A 238 -0.74 -13.66 2.32
C ALA A 238 -1.27 -14.24 0.99
N PHE A 239 -1.00 -15.52 0.72
CA PHE A 239 -1.51 -16.18 -0.48
C PHE A 239 -3.02 -16.47 -0.42
N ASP A 240 -3.54 -16.77 0.76
CA ASP A 240 -4.98 -16.98 0.98
C ASP A 240 -5.78 -15.67 1.00
N ASP A 241 -5.11 -14.52 1.18
CA ASP A 241 -5.74 -13.20 1.20
C ASP A 241 -6.24 -12.83 -0.21
N PRO A 242 -7.51 -12.40 -0.37
CA PRO A 242 -8.06 -12.08 -1.67
C PRO A 242 -7.47 -10.83 -2.33
N SER A 243 -6.81 -9.95 -1.58
CA SER A 243 -6.33 -8.64 -2.04
C SER A 243 -5.38 -8.73 -3.24
N TRP A 244 -4.49 -9.71 -3.28
CA TRP A 244 -3.54 -9.85 -4.39
C TRP A 244 -4.15 -10.27 -5.72
N ARG A 245 -5.41 -10.72 -5.74
CA ARG A 245 -6.07 -11.21 -6.97
C ARG A 245 -6.26 -10.11 -8.02
N SER A 246 -6.24 -8.87 -7.61
CA SER A 246 -6.26 -7.68 -8.48
C SER A 246 -4.86 -7.14 -8.80
N ASN A 247 -3.81 -7.71 -8.22
CA ASN A 247 -2.44 -7.29 -8.46
C ASN A 247 -2.01 -7.55 -9.92
N PRO A 248 -1.29 -6.64 -10.58
CA PRO A 248 -0.90 -6.80 -11.98
C PRO A 248 0.06 -7.96 -12.22
N ARG A 249 0.89 -8.28 -11.23
CA ARG A 249 1.81 -9.41 -11.23
C ARG A 249 1.29 -10.49 -10.29
N MET A 250 1.17 -11.72 -10.80
CA MET A 250 0.76 -12.87 -10.00
C MET A 250 1.87 -13.25 -9.00
N PRO A 251 1.64 -13.15 -7.69
CA PRO A 251 2.66 -13.50 -6.71
C PRO A 251 2.77 -15.02 -6.56
N LEU A 252 3.99 -15.53 -6.64
CA LEU A 252 4.31 -16.92 -6.29
C LEU A 252 4.68 -16.99 -4.79
N LEU A 253 4.48 -18.15 -4.16
CA LEU A 253 4.80 -18.34 -2.73
C LEU A 253 6.23 -17.92 -2.38
N LYS A 254 7.22 -18.29 -3.20
CA LYS A 254 8.63 -17.89 -3.03
C LYS A 254 8.85 -16.38 -3.21
N GLU A 255 8.04 -15.72 -4.03
CA GLU A 255 8.12 -14.26 -4.19
C GLU A 255 7.52 -13.53 -2.99
N LEU A 256 6.41 -14.03 -2.44
CA LEU A 256 5.84 -13.50 -1.18
C LEU A 256 6.83 -13.65 -0.03
N GLU A 257 7.46 -14.81 0.12
CA GLU A 257 8.53 -15.04 1.10
C GLU A 257 9.69 -14.06 0.92
N LYS A 258 10.16 -13.89 -0.33
CA LYS A 258 11.23 -12.93 -0.64
C LYS A 258 10.85 -11.50 -0.27
N LEU A 259 9.64 -11.06 -0.59
CA LEU A 259 9.15 -9.72 -0.25
C LEU A 259 9.08 -9.51 1.27
N LEU A 260 8.62 -10.50 2.03
CA LEU A 260 8.59 -10.46 3.49
C LEU A 260 10.01 -10.34 4.06
N TRP A 261 10.98 -11.11 3.56
CA TRP A 261 12.37 -10.99 4.00
C TRP A 261 13.02 -9.67 3.59
N GLN A 262 12.69 -9.11 2.43
CA GLN A 262 13.15 -7.78 2.03
C GLN A 262 12.61 -6.70 2.99
N ALA A 263 11.32 -6.76 3.30
CA ALA A 263 10.70 -5.85 4.26
C ALA A 263 11.23 -6.03 5.70
N TYR A 264 11.60 -7.26 6.08
CA TYR A 264 12.24 -7.53 7.37
C TYR A 264 13.59 -6.83 7.49
N ARG A 265 14.44 -6.91 6.44
CA ARG A 265 15.78 -6.29 6.41
C ARG A 265 15.73 -4.79 6.20
N GLY A 266 14.69 -4.27 5.55
CA GLY A 266 14.44 -2.85 5.37
C GLY A 266 14.93 -2.24 4.06
N ARG A 267 14.59 -0.98 3.91
CA ARG A 267 14.89 -0.17 2.73
C ARG A 267 16.40 0.02 2.57
N GLY A 268 16.88 -0.01 1.34
CA GLY A 268 18.29 0.26 0.99
C GLY A 268 19.23 -0.94 1.06
N GLN A 269 18.82 -2.10 1.57
CA GLN A 269 19.65 -3.31 1.59
C GLN A 269 19.49 -4.21 0.35
N GLU A 270 18.72 -3.79 -0.65
CA GLU A 270 18.39 -4.58 -1.83
C GLU A 270 19.58 -4.78 -2.80
N ALA A 271 20.63 -3.94 -2.72
CA ALA A 271 21.82 -4.06 -3.56
C ALA A 271 22.73 -5.27 -3.21
N ALA A 272 22.59 -5.86 -2.03
CA ALA A 272 23.46 -6.95 -1.55
C ALA A 272 22.93 -8.37 -1.83
N ALA A 273 21.67 -8.51 -2.25
CA ALA A 273 21.04 -9.81 -2.53
C ALA A 273 20.81 -10.03 -4.03
N ALA A 274 21.85 -9.89 -4.85
CA ALA A 274 21.85 -10.48 -6.19
C ALA A 274 21.78 -12.00 -6.03
N VAL A 275 20.66 -12.59 -6.45
CA VAL A 275 20.47 -14.04 -6.54
C VAL A 275 21.63 -14.62 -7.35
N PRO A 276 22.34 -15.65 -6.85
CA PRO A 276 23.31 -16.36 -7.68
C PRO A 276 22.57 -16.88 -8.93
N ALA A 277 23.16 -16.63 -10.11
CA ALA A 277 22.67 -17.18 -11.35
C ALA A 277 22.52 -18.70 -11.21
N GLU A 278 21.31 -19.22 -11.45
CA GLU A 278 21.10 -20.65 -11.55
C GLU A 278 22.08 -21.22 -12.60
N THR A 279 23.04 -21.99 -12.14
CA THR A 279 23.91 -22.78 -13.00
C THR A 279 23.00 -23.73 -13.76
N LYS A 280 22.89 -23.54 -15.08
CA LYS A 280 22.25 -24.50 -15.97
C LYS A 280 23.01 -25.83 -15.85
N ALA A 281 22.33 -26.86 -15.38
CA ALA A 281 22.67 -28.24 -15.58
C ALA A 281 21.73 -28.84 -16.62
#